data_51ab69e3dd12934f3d5764293e80ef1d
#
_entry.id   51ab69e3dd12934f3d5764293e80ef1d
#
_cell.length_a   1.000
_cell.length_b   1.000
_cell.length_c   1.000
_cell.angle_alpha   90.00
_cell.angle_beta   90.00
_cell.angle_gamma   90.00
#
_symmetry.space_group_name_H-M   'P 1'
#
loop_
_entity.id
_entity.type
_entity.pdbx_description
1 polymer ?
#
loop_
_entity_poly.entity_id
_entity_poly.type
_entity_poly.pdbx_seq_one_letter_code
_entity_poly.pdbx_strand_id
1 'polypeptide(L)'
;MTGVQTCALPISLAAGNTCVLKPPEWAPLTCSLLADAAHAAGLPPGVFNVIQGSGAVTGAKRVSDPRLARVSFTGSVPTAKWIAQAAGANLVPCSLELGGKSPFIVLEDADLDAAAATGALMYRNAGQVCLAGTRFLVHEKVAPHYIDALHGYVCKLQVGDPREDTTEVGPIIHPRQVDRVDGFVQRALAAGAQVLWGGARHPFGAQYYQPTMLTHVAQDSEIVQQEVFGPVLTLQTFASDDEAVRLANGTDYGLGGVCYGDTRSEEHTSTP
;
A
#
# COMPACT_ATOMS: atom_id res chain seq x y z
N MET A 1 7.69 1.56 5.19
CA MET A 1 8.57 0.93 4.17
C MET A 1 8.57 -0.55 4.46
N THR A 2 8.14 -1.35 3.51
CA THR A 2 8.10 -2.81 3.66
C THR A 2 9.52 -3.36 3.62
N GLY A 3 9.82 -4.33 4.49
CA GLY A 3 11.17 -4.87 4.65
C GLY A 3 11.82 -5.41 3.38
N VAL A 4 11.03 -5.81 2.37
CA VAL A 4 11.54 -6.36 1.11
C VAL A 4 12.23 -5.31 0.24
N GLN A 5 11.73 -4.08 0.17
CA GLN A 5 12.37 -3.00 -0.59
C GLN A 5 13.69 -2.55 0.03
N THR A 6 13.74 -2.50 1.35
CA THR A 6 14.98 -2.16 2.08
C THR A 6 16.02 -3.25 1.98
N CYS A 7 15.65 -4.49 1.68
CA CYS A 7 16.58 -5.60 1.55
C CYS A 7 17.19 -5.73 0.14
N ALA A 8 16.49 -5.37 -0.93
CA ALA A 8 16.97 -5.59 -2.31
C ALA A 8 18.29 -4.85 -2.59
N LEU A 9 18.38 -3.56 -2.29
CA LEU A 9 19.58 -2.76 -2.54
C LEU A 9 20.76 -3.14 -1.61
N PRO A 10 20.60 -3.22 -0.28
CA PRO A 10 21.68 -3.65 0.60
C PRO A 10 22.19 -5.06 0.30
N ILE A 11 21.30 -6.01 0.03
CA ILE A 11 21.68 -7.39 -0.33
C ILE A 11 22.47 -7.41 -1.64
N SER A 12 22.02 -6.69 -2.67
CA SER A 12 22.74 -6.57 -3.93
C SER A 12 24.15 -6.03 -3.75
N LEU A 13 24.30 -4.94 -3.00
CA LEU A 13 25.60 -4.31 -2.73
C LEU A 13 26.50 -5.23 -1.88
N ALA A 14 25.97 -5.86 -0.83
CA ALA A 14 26.70 -6.80 0.00
C ALA A 14 27.18 -8.05 -0.76
N ALA A 15 26.44 -8.45 -1.79
CA ALA A 15 26.84 -9.54 -2.69
C ALA A 15 27.84 -9.11 -3.77
N GLY A 16 28.36 -7.88 -3.73
CA GLY A 16 29.36 -7.37 -4.68
C GLY A 16 28.82 -6.90 -6.02
N ASN A 17 27.48 -6.67 -6.14
CA ASN A 17 26.89 -6.17 -7.36
C ASN A 17 26.94 -4.63 -7.43
N THR A 18 26.89 -4.10 -8.63
CA THR A 18 26.64 -2.67 -8.86
C THR A 18 25.15 -2.41 -9.06
N CYS A 19 24.66 -1.27 -8.56
CA CYS A 19 23.25 -0.91 -8.60
C CYS A 19 23.05 0.44 -9.29
N VAL A 20 21.99 0.52 -10.10
CA VAL A 20 21.46 1.78 -10.64
C VAL A 20 20.02 1.93 -10.19
N LEU A 21 19.78 2.93 -9.34
CA LEU A 21 18.47 3.27 -8.82
C LEU A 21 17.84 4.42 -9.62
N LYS A 22 16.62 4.23 -10.11
CA LYS A 22 15.78 5.31 -10.65
C LYS A 22 14.63 5.56 -9.66
N PRO A 23 14.65 6.66 -8.90
CA PRO A 23 13.54 7.00 -8.02
C PRO A 23 12.28 7.38 -8.80
N PRO A 24 11.09 7.34 -8.14
CA PRO A 24 9.89 7.91 -8.74
C PRO A 24 10.03 9.43 -8.90
N GLU A 25 9.38 9.99 -9.93
CA GLU A 25 9.46 11.41 -10.24
C GLU A 25 8.93 12.32 -9.11
N TRP A 26 7.98 11.80 -8.32
CA TRP A 26 7.34 12.55 -7.24
C TRP A 26 8.05 12.43 -5.89
N ALA A 27 9.03 11.53 -5.75
CA ALA A 27 9.77 11.33 -4.50
C ALA A 27 11.26 11.03 -4.76
N PRO A 28 12.03 11.92 -5.43
CA PRO A 28 13.41 11.65 -5.83
C PRO A 28 14.43 11.95 -4.72
N LEU A 29 14.11 12.85 -3.77
CA LEU A 29 15.10 13.46 -2.87
C LEU A 29 15.76 12.46 -1.94
N THR A 30 15.00 11.60 -1.28
CA THR A 30 15.55 10.61 -0.34
C THR A 30 16.52 9.64 -1.03
N CYS A 31 16.24 9.26 -2.28
CA CYS A 31 17.15 8.40 -3.04
C CYS A 31 18.45 9.11 -3.42
N SER A 32 18.39 10.41 -3.72
CA SER A 32 19.58 11.23 -3.98
C SER A 32 20.43 11.36 -2.73
N LEU A 33 19.82 11.67 -1.58
CA LEU A 33 20.53 11.73 -0.29
C LEU A 33 21.15 10.39 0.10
N LEU A 34 20.52 9.26 -0.25
CA LEU A 34 21.09 7.94 -0.04
C LEU A 34 22.37 7.73 -0.86
N ALA A 35 22.42 8.23 -2.10
CA ALA A 35 23.63 8.18 -2.91
C ALA A 35 24.75 9.03 -2.32
N ASP A 36 24.44 10.23 -1.84
CA ASP A 36 25.39 11.12 -1.17
C ASP A 36 25.95 10.47 0.11
N ALA A 37 25.07 9.86 0.91
CA ALA A 37 25.46 9.13 2.12
C ALA A 37 26.36 7.92 1.81
N ALA A 38 26.04 7.17 0.76
CA ALA A 38 26.84 6.03 0.32
C ALA A 38 28.23 6.47 -0.14
N HIS A 39 28.33 7.59 -0.87
CA HIS A 39 29.59 8.18 -1.28
C HIS A 39 30.41 8.65 -0.07
N ALA A 40 29.78 9.37 0.87
CA ALA A 40 30.42 9.83 2.10
C ALA A 40 30.92 8.67 2.99
N ALA A 41 30.25 7.53 2.96
CA ALA A 41 30.65 6.31 3.64
C ALA A 41 31.82 5.56 2.94
N GLY A 42 32.33 6.06 1.83
CA GLY A 42 33.44 5.48 1.11
C GLY A 42 33.07 4.36 0.11
N LEU A 43 31.83 4.25 -0.27
CA LEU A 43 31.45 3.31 -1.33
C LEU A 43 32.14 3.73 -2.64
N PRO A 44 32.84 2.80 -3.35
CA PRO A 44 33.58 3.18 -4.54
C PRO A 44 32.68 3.77 -5.64
N PRO A 45 33.16 4.76 -6.42
CA PRO A 45 32.41 5.32 -7.54
C PRO A 45 31.94 4.25 -8.54
N GLY A 46 30.68 4.37 -8.98
CA GLY A 46 30.08 3.43 -9.91
C GLY A 46 29.42 2.19 -9.30
N VAL A 47 29.64 1.93 -8.00
CA VAL A 47 29.01 0.78 -7.32
C VAL A 47 27.52 1.06 -7.06
N PHE A 48 27.17 2.26 -6.58
CA PHE A 48 25.79 2.70 -6.42
C PHE A 48 25.55 4.02 -7.15
N ASN A 49 24.60 4.04 -8.07
CA ASN A 49 24.31 5.18 -8.93
C ASN A 49 22.82 5.51 -8.86
N VAL A 50 22.48 6.80 -8.77
CA VAL A 50 21.11 7.28 -8.86
C VAL A 50 20.93 8.07 -10.14
N ILE A 51 19.94 7.70 -10.95
CA ILE A 51 19.60 8.41 -12.19
C ILE A 51 18.19 8.98 -12.09
N GLN A 52 18.05 10.23 -12.43
CA GLN A 52 16.76 10.92 -12.45
C GLN A 52 16.09 10.78 -13.81
N GLY A 53 14.78 11.00 -13.86
CA GLY A 53 14.00 11.04 -15.09
C GLY A 53 12.70 10.27 -14.99
N SER A 54 11.89 10.38 -16.05
CA SER A 54 10.58 9.75 -16.06
C SER A 54 10.65 8.23 -16.26
N GLY A 55 9.63 7.53 -15.73
CA GLY A 55 9.47 6.10 -15.93
C GLY A 55 9.39 5.73 -17.40
N ALA A 56 8.63 6.53 -18.17
CA ALA A 56 8.40 6.29 -19.60
C ALA A 56 9.65 6.48 -20.49
N VAL A 57 10.61 7.30 -20.07
CA VAL A 57 11.84 7.55 -20.85
C VAL A 57 13.03 6.86 -20.22
N THR A 58 13.45 7.33 -19.03
CA THR A 58 14.65 6.82 -18.36
C THR A 58 14.46 5.38 -17.88
N GLY A 59 13.29 5.10 -17.27
CA GLY A 59 12.95 3.75 -16.82
C GLY A 59 12.87 2.76 -17.99
N ALA A 60 12.13 3.11 -19.02
CA ALA A 60 11.95 2.28 -20.21
C ALA A 60 13.27 1.93 -20.88
N LYS A 61 14.10 2.94 -21.13
CA LYS A 61 15.42 2.73 -21.73
C LYS A 61 16.30 1.83 -20.87
N ARG A 62 16.17 1.95 -19.53
CA ARG A 62 17.00 1.19 -18.59
C ARG A 62 16.63 -0.29 -18.58
N VAL A 63 15.33 -0.62 -18.44
CA VAL A 63 14.90 -2.03 -18.31
C VAL A 63 15.06 -2.82 -19.62
N SER A 64 15.21 -2.14 -20.75
CA SER A 64 15.50 -2.75 -22.06
C SER A 64 16.98 -2.91 -22.34
N ASP A 65 17.88 -2.50 -21.44
CA ASP A 65 19.33 -2.57 -21.66
C ASP A 65 19.83 -4.01 -21.44
N PRO A 66 20.43 -4.66 -22.44
CA PRO A 66 20.87 -6.06 -22.36
C PRO A 66 22.02 -6.31 -21.37
N ARG A 67 22.65 -5.24 -20.86
CA ARG A 67 23.72 -5.35 -19.85
C ARG A 67 23.19 -5.52 -18.44
N LEU A 68 21.88 -5.40 -18.21
CA LEU A 68 21.28 -5.66 -16.90
C LEU A 68 21.33 -7.14 -16.57
N ALA A 69 21.77 -7.46 -15.36
CA ALA A 69 21.73 -8.82 -14.83
C ALA A 69 20.40 -9.10 -14.08
N ARG A 70 19.74 -8.06 -13.52
CA ARG A 70 18.48 -8.17 -12.81
C ARG A 70 17.75 -6.84 -12.78
N VAL A 71 16.42 -6.89 -12.76
CA VAL A 71 15.54 -5.76 -12.49
C VAL A 71 14.81 -5.99 -11.16
N SER A 72 14.83 -5.00 -10.27
CA SER A 72 13.95 -4.93 -9.10
C SER A 72 13.05 -3.73 -9.27
N PHE A 73 11.73 -3.93 -9.17
CA PHE A 73 10.74 -2.88 -9.40
C PHE A 73 9.65 -2.93 -8.33
N THR A 74 9.26 -1.74 -7.88
CA THR A 74 8.07 -1.56 -7.05
C THR A 74 7.15 -0.56 -7.70
N GLY A 75 5.86 -0.90 -7.80
CA GLY A 75 4.86 -0.01 -8.36
C GLY A 75 3.59 -0.73 -8.81
N SER A 76 2.90 -0.16 -9.80
CA SER A 76 1.62 -0.71 -10.25
C SER A 76 1.75 -1.96 -11.12
N VAL A 77 0.75 -2.83 -11.04
CA VAL A 77 0.66 -4.06 -11.88
C VAL A 77 0.79 -3.77 -13.38
N PRO A 78 0.12 -2.75 -13.97
CA PRO A 78 0.28 -2.45 -15.38
C PRO A 78 1.73 -2.11 -15.77
N THR A 79 2.41 -1.32 -14.96
CA THR A 79 3.83 -0.97 -15.18
C THR A 79 4.72 -2.20 -15.07
N ALA A 80 4.48 -3.06 -14.09
CA ALA A 80 5.23 -4.30 -13.88
C ALA A 80 5.10 -5.26 -15.07
N LYS A 81 3.90 -5.42 -15.62
CA LYS A 81 3.67 -6.24 -16.82
C LYS A 81 4.53 -5.75 -17.99
N TRP A 82 4.57 -4.44 -18.21
CA TRP A 82 5.42 -3.85 -19.24
C TRP A 82 6.92 -4.08 -18.97
N ILE A 83 7.37 -3.88 -17.73
CA ILE A 83 8.77 -4.11 -17.30
C ILE A 83 9.16 -5.58 -17.53
N ALA A 84 8.31 -6.52 -17.11
CA ALA A 84 8.55 -7.95 -17.27
C ALA A 84 8.69 -8.35 -18.75
N GLN A 85 7.87 -7.79 -19.63
CA GLN A 85 7.97 -8.00 -21.06
C GLN A 85 9.29 -7.45 -21.64
N ALA A 86 9.66 -6.22 -21.25
CA ALA A 86 10.89 -5.59 -21.74
C ALA A 86 12.16 -6.30 -21.25
N ALA A 87 12.20 -6.71 -19.98
CA ALA A 87 13.30 -7.46 -19.41
C ALA A 87 13.37 -8.89 -19.95
N GLY A 88 12.22 -9.54 -20.14
CA GLY A 88 12.11 -10.88 -20.71
C GLY A 88 12.66 -10.99 -22.13
N ALA A 89 12.59 -9.93 -22.93
CA ALA A 89 13.20 -9.88 -24.26
C ALA A 89 14.73 -10.11 -24.23
N ASN A 90 15.38 -9.79 -23.10
CA ASN A 90 16.81 -10.01 -22.87
C ASN A 90 17.07 -11.14 -21.86
N LEU A 91 16.06 -11.93 -21.48
CA LEU A 91 16.12 -12.99 -20.47
C LEU A 91 16.59 -12.47 -19.07
N VAL A 92 16.31 -11.21 -18.74
CA VAL A 92 16.68 -10.59 -17.47
C VAL A 92 15.62 -10.92 -16.40
N PRO A 93 15.99 -11.56 -15.29
CA PRO A 93 15.04 -11.88 -14.24
C PRO A 93 14.57 -10.62 -13.50
N CYS A 94 13.28 -10.62 -13.10
CA CYS A 94 12.64 -9.52 -12.37
C CYS A 94 12.22 -9.93 -10.96
N SER A 95 12.42 -9.04 -9.97
CA SER A 95 11.71 -9.03 -8.71
C SER A 95 10.68 -7.91 -8.75
N LEU A 96 9.41 -8.23 -8.56
CA LEU A 96 8.30 -7.31 -8.74
C LEU A 96 7.51 -7.20 -7.42
N GLU A 97 7.56 -6.03 -6.80
CA GLU A 97 6.76 -5.66 -5.63
C GLU A 97 5.61 -4.77 -6.11
N LEU A 98 4.39 -5.25 -5.99
CA LEU A 98 3.24 -4.65 -6.64
C LEU A 98 2.19 -4.20 -5.64
N GLY A 99 1.10 -3.63 -6.14
CA GLY A 99 -0.02 -3.21 -5.33
C GLY A 99 -0.73 -4.37 -4.63
N GLY A 100 -1.48 -4.03 -3.60
CA GLY A 100 -2.26 -4.97 -2.81
C GLY A 100 -3.68 -4.49 -2.57
N LYS A 101 -4.53 -5.41 -2.17
CA LYS A 101 -5.88 -5.15 -1.66
C LYS A 101 -6.11 -6.04 -0.44
N SER A 102 -5.18 -5.96 0.50
CA SER A 102 -5.07 -6.88 1.64
C SER A 102 -6.34 -6.88 2.48
N PRO A 103 -6.85 -8.07 2.86
CA PRO A 103 -7.92 -8.18 3.83
C PRO A 103 -7.41 -7.86 5.24
N PHE A 104 -8.27 -7.25 6.05
CA PHE A 104 -8.14 -7.09 7.48
C PHE A 104 -9.33 -7.81 8.12
N ILE A 105 -9.10 -9.00 8.65
CA ILE A 105 -10.16 -9.90 9.12
C ILE A 105 -10.27 -9.77 10.64
N VAL A 106 -11.48 -9.61 11.14
CA VAL A 106 -11.81 -9.58 12.57
C VAL A 106 -12.83 -10.68 12.84
N LEU A 107 -12.39 -11.76 13.49
CA LEU A 107 -13.22 -12.89 13.86
C LEU A 107 -14.09 -12.58 15.08
N GLU A 108 -15.05 -13.47 15.41
CA GLU A 108 -16.01 -13.29 16.51
C GLU A 108 -15.30 -13.17 17.88
N ASP A 109 -14.19 -13.90 18.05
CA ASP A 109 -13.42 -14.01 19.29
C ASP A 109 -12.21 -13.07 19.37
N ALA A 110 -12.08 -12.12 18.42
CA ALA A 110 -10.96 -11.19 18.36
C ALA A 110 -10.93 -10.22 19.56
N ASP A 111 -9.72 -9.84 19.97
CA ASP A 111 -9.53 -8.64 20.79
C ASP A 111 -9.85 -7.40 19.96
N LEU A 112 -11.06 -6.86 20.15
CA LEU A 112 -11.59 -5.76 19.32
C LEU A 112 -10.81 -4.46 19.53
N ASP A 113 -10.27 -4.21 20.71
CA ASP A 113 -9.51 -2.99 20.98
C ASP A 113 -8.14 -3.04 20.26
N ALA A 114 -7.43 -4.16 20.39
CA ALA A 114 -6.17 -4.38 19.68
C ALA A 114 -6.35 -4.35 18.15
N ALA A 115 -7.42 -4.99 17.64
CA ALA A 115 -7.76 -4.97 16.23
C ALA A 115 -8.11 -3.55 15.74
N ALA A 116 -8.86 -2.77 16.54
CA ALA A 116 -9.24 -1.39 16.21
C ALA A 116 -8.02 -0.45 16.22
N ALA A 117 -7.16 -0.56 17.23
CA ALA A 117 -5.92 0.21 17.30
C ALA A 117 -5.03 -0.05 16.07
N THR A 118 -4.86 -1.31 15.67
CA THR A 118 -4.12 -1.67 14.45
C THR A 118 -4.86 -1.22 13.19
N GLY A 119 -6.18 -1.34 13.15
CA GLY A 119 -7.02 -0.90 12.02
C GLY A 119 -6.86 0.59 11.72
N ALA A 120 -6.75 1.43 12.75
CA ALA A 120 -6.51 2.86 12.59
C ALA A 120 -5.14 3.18 11.94
N LEU A 121 -4.13 2.30 12.13
CA LEU A 121 -2.82 2.47 11.48
C LEU A 121 -2.88 2.35 9.96
N MET A 122 -3.95 1.76 9.40
CA MET A 122 -4.11 1.64 7.94
C MET A 122 -4.29 3.00 7.26
N TYR A 123 -4.62 4.05 8.00
CA TYR A 123 -4.68 5.43 7.51
C TYR A 123 -3.33 6.15 7.50
N ARG A 124 -2.31 5.63 8.20
CA ARG A 124 -0.97 6.22 8.22
C ARG A 124 -0.40 6.33 6.81
N ASN A 125 0.50 7.29 6.62
CA ASN A 125 1.04 7.65 5.31
C ASN A 125 -0.07 7.97 4.28
N ALA A 126 -1.22 8.48 4.76
CA ALA A 126 -2.42 8.73 3.96
C ALA A 126 -2.89 7.49 3.18
N GLY A 127 -2.77 6.28 3.75
CA GLY A 127 -3.13 5.02 3.10
C GLY A 127 -2.27 4.62 1.90
N GLN A 128 -1.15 5.30 1.67
CA GLN A 128 -0.25 5.03 0.55
C GLN A 128 0.74 3.92 0.92
N VAL A 129 0.22 2.73 1.21
CA VAL A 129 0.98 1.54 1.64
C VAL A 129 0.44 0.31 0.92
N CYS A 130 1.29 -0.37 0.17
CA CYS A 130 0.89 -1.54 -0.63
C CYS A 130 0.35 -2.71 0.23
N LEU A 131 0.90 -2.91 1.44
CA LEU A 131 0.47 -3.95 2.39
C LEU A 131 -0.77 -3.58 3.21
N ALA A 132 -1.24 -2.32 3.16
CA ALA A 132 -2.33 -1.88 4.02
C ALA A 132 -3.56 -2.80 3.89
N GLY A 133 -4.07 -3.26 5.03
CA GLY A 133 -5.33 -4.00 5.12
C GLY A 133 -6.50 -3.06 4.83
N THR A 134 -6.81 -2.84 3.57
CA THR A 134 -7.80 -1.84 3.13
C THR A 134 -9.21 -2.39 3.00
N ARG A 135 -9.37 -3.71 3.06
CA ARG A 135 -10.67 -4.40 3.07
C ARG A 135 -10.92 -4.99 4.46
N PHE A 136 -11.72 -4.33 5.25
CA PHE A 136 -12.13 -4.82 6.57
C PHE A 136 -13.25 -5.84 6.39
N LEU A 137 -12.98 -7.06 6.80
CA LEU A 137 -13.93 -8.16 6.86
C LEU A 137 -14.17 -8.46 8.33
N VAL A 138 -15.37 -8.18 8.82
CA VAL A 138 -15.66 -8.21 10.25
C VAL A 138 -16.83 -9.18 10.50
N HIS A 139 -16.68 -10.09 11.46
CA HIS A 139 -17.76 -11.00 11.81
C HIS A 139 -18.98 -10.21 12.27
N GLU A 140 -20.17 -10.54 11.75
CA GLU A 140 -21.40 -9.75 11.92
C GLU A 140 -21.77 -9.50 13.38
N LYS A 141 -21.52 -10.48 14.28
CA LYS A 141 -21.84 -10.37 15.72
C LYS A 141 -21.03 -9.29 16.44
N VAL A 142 -19.81 -9.02 15.99
CA VAL A 142 -18.91 -8.06 16.63
C VAL A 142 -18.79 -6.75 15.86
N ALA A 143 -19.32 -6.69 14.65
CA ALA A 143 -19.17 -5.54 13.76
C ALA A 143 -19.59 -4.20 14.38
N PRO A 144 -20.75 -4.07 15.09
CA PRO A 144 -21.12 -2.80 15.71
C PRO A 144 -20.08 -2.32 16.73
N HIS A 145 -19.64 -3.20 17.63
CA HIS A 145 -18.66 -2.88 18.68
C HIS A 145 -17.28 -2.56 18.08
N TYR A 146 -16.88 -3.30 17.04
CA TYR A 146 -15.63 -3.05 16.33
C TYR A 146 -15.63 -1.69 15.63
N ILE A 147 -16.73 -1.33 14.95
CA ILE A 147 -16.88 -0.03 14.28
C ILE A 147 -16.76 1.11 15.29
N ASP A 148 -17.41 0.99 16.45
CA ASP A 148 -17.34 2.02 17.51
C ASP A 148 -15.92 2.15 18.06
N ALA A 149 -15.24 1.03 18.35
CA ALA A 149 -13.86 1.01 18.82
C ALA A 149 -12.90 1.64 17.78
N LEU A 150 -13.00 1.22 16.52
CA LEU A 150 -12.17 1.74 15.43
C LEU A 150 -12.41 3.24 15.22
N HIS A 151 -13.65 3.69 15.22
CA HIS A 151 -13.99 5.11 15.11
C HIS A 151 -13.37 5.93 16.24
N GLY A 152 -13.36 5.40 17.47
CA GLY A 152 -12.70 6.02 18.63
C GLY A 152 -11.21 6.25 18.46
N TYR A 153 -10.51 5.39 17.72
CA TYR A 153 -9.10 5.57 17.33
C TYR A 153 -8.95 6.54 16.17
N VAL A 154 -9.79 6.39 15.14
CA VAL A 154 -9.72 7.22 13.91
C VAL A 154 -9.97 8.69 14.20
N CYS A 155 -10.91 9.02 15.10
CA CYS A 155 -11.19 10.39 15.50
C CYS A 155 -10.01 11.10 16.20
N LYS A 156 -9.03 10.35 16.69
CA LYS A 156 -7.83 10.91 17.36
C LYS A 156 -6.69 11.15 16.37
N LEU A 157 -6.76 10.60 15.14
CA LEU A 157 -5.71 10.76 14.15
C LEU A 157 -5.53 12.22 13.77
N GLN A 158 -4.32 12.70 13.93
CA GLN A 158 -3.97 14.08 13.56
C GLN A 158 -3.63 14.15 12.07
N VAL A 159 -4.52 14.79 11.30
CA VAL A 159 -4.27 15.12 9.90
C VAL A 159 -3.59 16.48 9.84
N GLY A 160 -2.39 16.59 9.26
CA GLY A 160 -1.66 17.84 9.33
C GLY A 160 -0.38 17.90 8.51
N ASP A 161 0.43 18.93 8.81
CA ASP A 161 1.73 19.13 8.19
C ASP A 161 2.69 18.00 8.59
N PRO A 162 3.33 17.31 7.63
CA PRO A 162 4.23 16.19 7.93
C PRO A 162 5.54 16.61 8.64
N ARG A 163 5.79 17.91 8.81
CA ARG A 163 6.92 18.43 9.59
C ARG A 163 6.62 18.50 11.09
N GLU A 164 5.36 18.37 11.48
CA GLU A 164 4.95 18.36 12.88
C GLU A 164 4.97 16.92 13.40
N ASP A 165 5.61 16.68 14.53
CA ASP A 165 5.77 15.34 15.15
C ASP A 165 4.43 14.71 15.54
N THR A 166 3.39 15.52 15.73
CA THR A 166 2.04 15.06 16.08
C THR A 166 1.23 14.59 14.88
N THR A 167 1.68 14.85 13.65
CA THR A 167 0.94 14.47 12.44
C THR A 167 1.05 12.96 12.19
N GLU A 168 -0.10 12.29 12.12
CA GLU A 168 -0.19 10.86 11.82
C GLU A 168 -0.63 10.60 10.38
N VAL A 169 -1.43 11.51 9.81
CA VAL A 169 -1.91 11.42 8.43
C VAL A 169 -1.47 12.69 7.68
N GLY A 170 -0.44 12.54 6.87
CA GLY A 170 0.09 13.62 6.02
C GLY A 170 -0.63 13.72 4.66
N PRO A 171 -0.04 14.44 3.70
CA PRO A 171 -0.62 14.63 2.37
C PRO A 171 -0.52 13.36 1.50
N ILE A 172 -1.42 13.24 0.57
CA ILE A 172 -1.27 12.38 -0.61
C ILE A 172 -0.19 13.00 -1.51
N ILE A 173 0.67 12.17 -2.06
CA ILE A 173 1.91 12.57 -2.75
C ILE A 173 1.72 13.57 -3.91
N HIS A 174 0.55 13.56 -4.58
CA HIS A 174 0.31 14.39 -5.76
C HIS A 174 -1.19 14.71 -5.95
N PRO A 175 -1.57 15.92 -6.40
CA PRO A 175 -2.98 16.30 -6.60
C PRO A 175 -3.76 15.33 -7.51
N ARG A 176 -3.16 14.83 -8.59
CA ARG A 176 -3.80 13.81 -9.46
C ARG A 176 -4.16 12.53 -8.71
N GLN A 177 -3.39 12.18 -7.67
CA GLN A 177 -3.70 11.01 -6.85
C GLN A 177 -4.87 11.31 -5.91
N VAL A 178 -5.01 12.54 -5.43
CA VAL A 178 -6.21 12.97 -4.68
C VAL A 178 -7.45 12.87 -5.56
N ASP A 179 -7.37 13.36 -6.81
CA ASP A 179 -8.48 13.25 -7.77
C ASP A 179 -8.86 11.79 -8.02
N ARG A 180 -7.87 10.90 -8.12
CA ARG A 180 -8.09 9.46 -8.29
C ARG A 180 -8.79 8.86 -7.07
N VAL A 181 -8.32 9.16 -5.86
CA VAL A 181 -8.91 8.69 -4.59
C VAL A 181 -10.35 9.16 -4.47
N ASP A 182 -10.59 10.46 -4.68
CA ASP A 182 -11.93 11.04 -4.66
C ASP A 182 -12.84 10.38 -5.70
N GLY A 183 -12.35 10.17 -6.92
CA GLY A 183 -13.10 9.47 -7.96
C GLY A 183 -13.54 8.06 -7.57
N PHE A 184 -12.70 7.28 -6.88
CA PHE A 184 -13.09 5.97 -6.34
C PHE A 184 -14.24 6.08 -5.34
N VAL A 185 -14.13 7.03 -4.41
CA VAL A 185 -15.17 7.25 -3.39
C VAL A 185 -16.49 7.67 -4.03
N GLN A 186 -16.47 8.66 -4.94
CA GLN A 186 -17.68 9.14 -5.59
C GLN A 186 -18.38 8.05 -6.43
N ARG A 187 -17.63 7.22 -7.17
CA ARG A 187 -18.21 6.09 -7.90
C ARG A 187 -18.78 5.02 -6.98
N ALA A 188 -18.12 4.74 -5.84
CA ALA A 188 -18.65 3.82 -4.86
C ALA A 188 -19.98 4.32 -4.26
N LEU A 189 -20.07 5.60 -3.92
CA LEU A 189 -21.28 6.23 -3.40
C LEU A 189 -22.42 6.19 -4.45
N ALA A 190 -22.10 6.49 -5.70
CA ALA A 190 -23.07 6.39 -6.80
C ALA A 190 -23.56 4.95 -7.03
N ALA A 191 -22.75 3.95 -6.67
CA ALA A 191 -23.11 2.52 -6.71
C ALA A 191 -23.83 2.02 -5.44
N GLY A 192 -24.15 2.91 -4.48
CA GLY A 192 -24.90 2.57 -3.27
C GLY A 192 -24.08 2.35 -2.00
N ALA A 193 -22.78 2.52 -2.04
CA ALA A 193 -21.97 2.50 -0.83
C ALA A 193 -22.37 3.61 0.14
N GLN A 194 -22.15 3.39 1.43
CA GLN A 194 -22.45 4.35 2.49
C GLN A 194 -21.15 4.74 3.21
N VAL A 195 -21.06 6.01 3.60
CA VAL A 195 -19.96 6.53 4.39
C VAL A 195 -20.24 6.29 5.87
N LEU A 196 -19.34 5.61 6.57
CA LEU A 196 -19.36 5.57 8.03
C LEU A 196 -18.68 6.82 8.62
N TRP A 197 -17.55 7.26 8.03
CA TRP A 197 -16.89 8.54 8.32
C TRP A 197 -16.02 8.97 7.13
N GLY A 198 -15.64 10.24 7.10
CA GLY A 198 -14.83 10.83 6.02
C GLY A 198 -15.60 11.02 4.73
N GLY A 199 -15.05 10.54 3.63
CA GLY A 199 -15.69 10.55 2.31
C GLY A 199 -15.46 11.80 1.47
N ALA A 200 -14.57 12.71 1.90
CA ALA A 200 -14.33 13.98 1.21
C ALA A 200 -12.87 14.43 1.34
N ARG A 201 -12.51 15.43 0.54
CA ARG A 201 -11.23 16.13 0.67
C ARG A 201 -11.16 16.80 2.04
N HIS A 202 -9.97 16.80 2.63
CA HIS A 202 -9.75 17.41 3.94
C HIS A 202 -9.51 18.93 3.80
N PRO A 203 -10.08 19.77 4.68
CA PRO A 203 -9.95 21.23 4.56
C PRO A 203 -8.53 21.76 4.82
N PHE A 204 -7.62 20.97 5.36
CA PHE A 204 -6.23 21.37 5.63
C PHE A 204 -5.47 21.75 4.35
N GLY A 205 -5.77 21.15 3.18
CA GLY A 205 -5.13 21.50 1.92
C GLY A 205 -5.51 20.61 0.75
N ALA A 206 -5.13 21.04 -0.45
CA ALA A 206 -5.52 20.38 -1.71
C ALA A 206 -5.01 18.93 -1.87
N GLN A 207 -3.96 18.55 -1.13
CA GLN A 207 -3.39 17.20 -1.15
C GLN A 207 -3.87 16.32 0.01
N TYR A 208 -4.88 16.76 0.75
CA TYR A 208 -5.39 16.02 1.90
C TYR A 208 -6.77 15.42 1.63
N TYR A 209 -6.94 14.20 2.08
CA TYR A 209 -8.21 13.48 2.04
C TYR A 209 -8.53 12.96 3.45
N GLN A 210 -9.79 12.99 3.82
CA GLN A 210 -10.21 12.52 5.14
C GLN A 210 -9.98 11.02 5.28
N PRO A 211 -9.50 10.53 6.44
CA PRO A 211 -9.63 9.13 6.78
C PRO A 211 -11.07 8.66 6.54
N THR A 212 -11.25 7.71 5.63
CA THR A 212 -12.58 7.34 5.11
C THR A 212 -12.84 5.85 5.29
N MET A 213 -14.03 5.52 5.78
CA MET A 213 -14.55 4.16 5.81
C MET A 213 -15.86 4.09 5.05
N LEU A 214 -15.94 3.17 4.10
CA LEU A 214 -17.14 2.86 3.31
C LEU A 214 -17.70 1.50 3.69
N THR A 215 -19.01 1.40 3.74
CA THR A 215 -19.74 0.14 3.93
C THR A 215 -20.81 -0.03 2.85
N HIS A 216 -21.56 -1.13 2.88
CA HIS A 216 -22.54 -1.48 1.83
C HIS A 216 -21.90 -1.54 0.43
N VAL A 217 -20.66 -2.05 0.38
CA VAL A 217 -19.91 -2.25 -0.86
C VAL A 217 -20.07 -3.70 -1.33
N ALA A 218 -20.41 -3.88 -2.61
CA ALA A 218 -20.46 -5.20 -3.21
C ALA A 218 -19.04 -5.77 -3.40
N GLN A 219 -18.89 -7.10 -3.29
CA GLN A 219 -17.59 -7.78 -3.44
C GLN A 219 -16.93 -7.52 -4.80
N ASP A 220 -17.73 -7.41 -5.85
CA ASP A 220 -17.27 -7.16 -7.23
C ASP A 220 -17.15 -5.67 -7.57
N SER A 221 -17.45 -4.78 -6.61
CA SER A 221 -17.35 -3.33 -6.83
C SER A 221 -15.89 -2.88 -7.03
N GLU A 222 -15.72 -1.84 -7.83
CA GLU A 222 -14.39 -1.27 -8.13
C GLU A 222 -13.60 -0.92 -6.87
N ILE A 223 -14.28 -0.35 -5.84
CA ILE A 223 -13.64 0.07 -4.60
C ILE A 223 -13.12 -1.11 -3.76
N VAL A 224 -13.71 -2.30 -3.90
CA VAL A 224 -13.27 -3.54 -3.25
C VAL A 224 -12.21 -4.24 -4.08
N GLN A 225 -12.30 -4.20 -5.42
CA GLN A 225 -11.44 -4.94 -6.34
C GLN A 225 -10.15 -4.21 -6.72
N GLN A 226 -10.09 -2.87 -6.58
CA GLN A 226 -8.93 -2.09 -7.03
C GLN A 226 -8.21 -1.41 -5.87
N GLU A 227 -6.88 -1.34 -5.96
CA GLU A 227 -6.05 -0.58 -5.03
C GLU A 227 -6.33 0.93 -5.17
N VAL A 228 -6.85 1.55 -4.11
CA VAL A 228 -7.11 3.00 -4.07
C VAL A 228 -5.82 3.80 -3.88
N PHE A 229 -4.92 3.32 -3.03
CA PHE A 229 -3.68 3.96 -2.61
C PHE A 229 -3.91 5.34 -2.02
N GLY A 230 -4.82 5.39 -1.06
CA GLY A 230 -5.28 6.57 -0.34
C GLY A 230 -5.93 6.18 0.99
N PRO A 231 -6.31 7.15 1.85
CA PRO A 231 -6.84 6.89 3.18
C PRO A 231 -8.31 6.46 3.13
N VAL A 232 -8.62 5.44 2.32
CA VAL A 232 -9.97 4.92 2.09
C VAL A 232 -9.99 3.42 2.32
N LEU A 233 -10.80 3.00 3.27
CA LEU A 233 -11.00 1.61 3.66
C LEU A 233 -12.45 1.20 3.36
N THR A 234 -12.67 -0.08 3.17
CA THR A 234 -14.01 -0.67 3.01
C THR A 234 -14.30 -1.65 4.13
N LEU A 235 -15.55 -1.75 4.56
CA LEU A 235 -16.01 -2.70 5.56
C LEU A 235 -17.16 -3.54 5.00
N GLN A 236 -16.98 -4.87 5.07
CA GLN A 236 -17.99 -5.88 4.78
C GLN A 236 -18.12 -6.79 5.99
N THR A 237 -19.31 -7.30 6.26
CA THR A 237 -19.54 -8.30 7.30
C THR A 237 -19.59 -9.69 6.71
N PHE A 238 -19.28 -10.69 7.55
CA PHE A 238 -19.42 -12.11 7.24
C PHE A 238 -20.03 -12.86 8.43
N ALA A 239 -20.64 -14.01 8.17
CA ALA A 239 -21.32 -14.81 9.18
C ALA A 239 -20.58 -16.12 9.53
N SER A 240 -19.55 -16.52 8.75
CA SER A 240 -18.77 -17.74 8.98
C SER A 240 -17.32 -17.57 8.49
N ASP A 241 -16.42 -18.39 9.03
CA ASP A 241 -15.00 -18.39 8.65
C ASP A 241 -14.80 -18.74 7.15
N ASP A 242 -15.58 -19.68 6.63
CA ASP A 242 -15.57 -20.03 5.20
C ASP A 242 -15.94 -18.83 4.33
N GLU A 243 -16.88 -18.01 4.78
CA GLU A 243 -17.24 -16.76 4.09
C GLU A 243 -16.12 -15.72 4.18
N ALA A 244 -15.48 -15.57 5.34
CA ALA A 244 -14.33 -14.70 5.51
C ALA A 244 -13.20 -15.07 4.55
N VAL A 245 -12.85 -16.35 4.46
CA VAL A 245 -11.84 -16.88 3.54
C VAL A 245 -12.22 -16.61 2.09
N ARG A 246 -13.49 -16.83 1.71
CA ARG A 246 -13.98 -16.58 0.35
C ARG A 246 -13.89 -15.09 -0.01
N LEU A 247 -14.29 -14.20 0.89
CA LEU A 247 -14.20 -12.74 0.69
C LEU A 247 -12.74 -12.28 0.65
N ALA A 248 -11.90 -12.80 1.54
CA ALA A 248 -10.47 -12.47 1.60
C ALA A 248 -9.76 -12.77 0.29
N ASN A 249 -10.01 -13.96 -0.28
CA ASN A 249 -9.43 -14.40 -1.54
C ASN A 249 -10.17 -13.89 -2.79
N GLY A 250 -11.22 -13.09 -2.64
CA GLY A 250 -12.06 -12.61 -3.73
C GLY A 250 -11.50 -11.40 -4.49
N THR A 251 -10.18 -11.29 -4.65
CA THR A 251 -9.51 -10.27 -5.49
C THR A 251 -8.32 -10.90 -6.21
N ASP A 252 -7.83 -10.23 -7.26
CA ASP A 252 -6.63 -10.66 -8.00
C ASP A 252 -5.30 -10.31 -7.28
N TYR A 253 -5.37 -9.75 -6.07
CA TYR A 253 -4.20 -9.40 -5.27
C TYR A 253 -3.88 -10.48 -4.23
N GLY A 254 -2.59 -10.60 -3.85
CA GLY A 254 -2.13 -11.60 -2.90
C GLY A 254 -0.92 -11.15 -2.07
N LEU A 255 -0.74 -9.83 -1.87
CA LEU A 255 0.47 -9.28 -1.24
C LEU A 255 0.52 -9.49 0.28
N GLY A 256 -0.61 -9.39 0.98
CA GLY A 256 -0.65 -9.52 2.43
C GLY A 256 -2.07 -9.68 2.97
N GLY A 257 -2.16 -9.89 4.28
CA GLY A 257 -3.40 -9.96 5.04
C GLY A 257 -3.13 -9.81 6.52
N VAL A 258 -4.16 -9.41 7.27
CA VAL A 258 -4.18 -9.32 8.72
C VAL A 258 -5.38 -10.10 9.22
N CYS A 259 -5.21 -10.88 10.28
CA CYS A 259 -6.31 -11.60 10.92
C CYS A 259 -6.21 -11.45 12.44
N TYR A 260 -7.32 -11.09 13.05
CA TYR A 260 -7.52 -11.03 14.48
C TYR A 260 -8.53 -12.10 14.91
N GLY A 261 -8.12 -12.97 15.82
CA GLY A 261 -8.92 -14.03 16.43
C GLY A 261 -8.22 -14.57 17.67
N ASP A 262 -8.76 -15.60 18.33
CA ASP A 262 -8.10 -16.25 19.46
C ASP A 262 -6.76 -16.86 19.00
N THR A 263 -5.73 -16.69 19.82
CA THR A 263 -4.32 -17.11 19.60
C THR A 263 -4.11 -18.61 19.42
N ARG A 264 -5.16 -19.42 19.41
CA ARG A 264 -5.10 -20.85 19.15
C ARG A 264 -5.09 -21.22 17.66
N SER A 265 -5.32 -20.26 16.77
CA SER A 265 -5.18 -20.52 15.35
C SER A 265 -3.70 -20.63 15.00
N GLU A 266 -3.28 -21.78 14.47
CA GLU A 266 -1.94 -21.99 13.93
C GLU A 266 -1.60 -20.89 12.93
N GLU A 267 -0.42 -20.27 13.07
CA GLU A 267 0.10 -19.35 12.07
C GLU A 267 0.34 -20.09 10.75
N HIS A 268 -0.64 -20.10 9.90
CA HIS A 268 -0.42 -20.44 8.50
C HIS A 268 0.21 -19.22 7.80
N THR A 269 1.54 -19.18 7.83
CA THR A 269 2.27 -18.34 6.89
C THR A 269 1.91 -18.84 5.49
N SER A 270 1.10 -18.09 4.77
CA SER A 270 0.88 -18.34 3.35
C SER A 270 2.21 -18.18 2.64
N THR A 271 2.85 -19.28 2.32
CA THR A 271 3.92 -19.32 1.34
C THR A 271 3.29 -19.03 -0.04
N PRO A 272 3.86 -18.16 -0.86
CA PRO A 272 3.35 -17.84 -2.17
C PRO A 272 3.35 -19.02 -3.12
#